data_ef61b5e932ed1fca6f6720175cae97d6
#
_entry.id   ef61b5e932ed1fca6f6720175cae97d6
#
_cell.length_a   1.000
_cell.length_b   1.000
_cell.length_c   1.000
_cell.angle_alpha   90.00
_cell.angle_beta   90.00
_cell.angle_gamma   90.00
#
_symmetry.space_group_name_H-M   'P 1'
#
loop_
_entity.id
_entity.type
_entity.pdbx_description
1 polymer ?
#
loop_
_entity_poly.entity_id
_entity_poly.type
_entity_poly.pdbx_seq_one_letter_code
_entity_poly.pdbx_strand_id
1 'polypeptide(L)'
;MLDDITQAVLARDDVGRYLRGGHGQSELQARERIHAYLDELRTTQRYPIYRALKHPLYPILRKIERIDEHVDIAQRATAAGRVIYISDHKSHLDYLVEPLVLDDNGIRPPVIAAGINLFGGPLGLIHRHVTGAIPIRRNTKDPAYLVTLKAYVSELLRRHDLLFYIEGGRSYSGELKPPKTGLLHAAMQADCAGTVIVPMAVSYDLVLEDRIIAHQATKRRQRPFAREVAEMVRYAVGYQSRAFVSFGAPIPLGGYDPESRRDVMALAHATRDTIGVLYKVLPTAVLAAAMRPSIERRELEARADGIVEIARANGANLGVTSGRQAVDEGAEPLAARNIIHVERGGRFRVRERTVLRYYARTLQHLLTTTRRQPRPH
;
A
#
# COMPACT_ATOMS: atom_id res chain seq x y z
N MET A 1 -11.21 21.10 -17.66
CA MET A 1 -11.29 19.93 -16.76
C MET A 1 -10.73 20.16 -15.35
N LEU A 2 -9.67 20.94 -15.17
CA LEU A 2 -9.08 21.21 -13.83
C LEU A 2 -9.76 22.37 -13.10
N ASP A 3 -10.24 23.38 -13.81
CA ASP A 3 -11.09 24.43 -13.24
C ASP A 3 -12.43 23.88 -12.74
N ASP A 4 -12.90 22.81 -13.36
CA ASP A 4 -14.14 22.11 -13.03
C ASP A 4 -14.11 21.43 -11.64
N ILE A 5 -13.01 20.75 -11.24
CA ILE A 5 -12.90 20.18 -9.89
C ILE A 5 -12.79 21.28 -8.84
N THR A 6 -12.00 22.31 -9.10
CA THR A 6 -11.84 23.45 -8.19
C THR A 6 -13.18 24.13 -7.95
N GLN A 7 -13.94 24.40 -9.01
CA GLN A 7 -15.27 24.99 -8.91
C GLN A 7 -16.25 24.07 -8.16
N ALA A 8 -16.24 22.77 -8.47
CA ALA A 8 -17.09 21.80 -7.79
C ALA A 8 -16.78 21.72 -6.29
N VAL A 9 -15.50 21.74 -5.89
CA VAL A 9 -15.09 21.78 -4.48
C VAL A 9 -15.58 23.05 -3.79
N LEU A 10 -15.43 24.22 -4.40
CA LEU A 10 -15.86 25.50 -3.82
C LEU A 10 -17.38 25.61 -3.71
N ALA A 11 -18.13 24.91 -4.55
CA ALA A 11 -19.60 24.88 -4.54
C ALA A 11 -20.18 23.93 -3.47
N ARG A 12 -19.35 23.11 -2.81
CA ARG A 12 -19.83 22.16 -1.80
C ARG A 12 -20.27 22.84 -0.50
N ASP A 13 -21.33 22.32 0.10
CA ASP A 13 -21.91 22.86 1.34
C ASP A 13 -20.97 22.82 2.54
N ASP A 14 -20.15 21.77 2.65
CA ASP A 14 -19.15 21.63 3.72
C ASP A 14 -18.05 22.68 3.61
N VAL A 15 -17.60 23.00 2.40
CA VAL A 15 -16.66 24.09 2.12
C VAL A 15 -17.31 25.43 2.39
N GLY A 16 -18.54 25.65 1.91
CA GLY A 16 -19.32 26.88 2.15
C GLY A 16 -19.55 27.15 3.65
N ARG A 17 -19.87 26.13 4.42
CA ARG A 17 -19.99 26.21 5.89
C ARG A 17 -18.67 26.62 6.55
N TYR A 18 -17.56 26.04 6.11
CA TYR A 18 -16.24 26.39 6.61
C TYR A 18 -15.92 27.87 6.31
N LEU A 19 -16.17 28.36 5.10
CA LEU A 19 -15.92 29.75 4.70
C LEU A 19 -16.67 30.75 5.58
N ARG A 20 -17.95 30.47 5.88
CA ARG A 20 -18.81 31.33 6.72
C ARG A 20 -18.57 31.17 8.22
N GLY A 21 -17.88 30.11 8.64
CA GLY A 21 -17.73 29.74 10.05
C GLY A 21 -16.80 30.63 10.88
N GLY A 22 -16.17 31.64 10.29
CA GLY A 22 -15.41 32.70 11.00
C GLY A 22 -14.12 32.28 11.71
N HIS A 23 -13.76 31.05 11.81
CA HIS A 23 -12.58 30.40 12.44
C HIS A 23 -11.38 31.31 12.82
N GLY A 24 -11.64 32.54 13.36
CA GLY A 24 -10.63 33.55 13.71
C GLY A 24 -9.96 34.23 12.52
N GLN A 25 -10.53 34.12 11.30
CA GLN A 25 -10.03 34.72 10.07
C GLN A 25 -11.20 35.25 9.21
N SER A 26 -10.93 36.19 8.28
CA SER A 26 -11.94 36.67 7.36
C SER A 26 -12.30 35.58 6.33
N GLU A 27 -13.51 35.67 5.73
CA GLU A 27 -13.91 34.74 4.66
C GLU A 27 -12.95 34.78 3.47
N LEU A 28 -12.40 35.96 3.15
CA LEU A 28 -11.41 36.12 2.07
C LEU A 28 -10.14 35.30 2.39
N GLN A 29 -9.61 35.43 3.60
CA GLN A 29 -8.42 34.66 4.04
C GLN A 29 -8.70 33.16 4.05
N ALA A 30 -9.88 32.73 4.51
CA ALA A 30 -10.28 31.32 4.47
C ALA A 30 -10.34 30.78 3.04
N ARG A 31 -10.89 31.57 2.10
CA ARG A 31 -10.98 31.24 0.67
C ARG A 31 -9.60 31.16 0.03
N GLU A 32 -8.70 32.10 0.29
CA GLU A 32 -7.32 32.07 -0.22
C GLU A 32 -6.57 30.80 0.27
N ARG A 33 -6.77 30.43 1.53
CA ARG A 33 -6.17 29.18 2.06
C ARG A 33 -6.72 27.94 1.36
N ILE A 34 -8.02 27.86 1.12
CA ILE A 34 -8.62 26.73 0.37
C ILE A 34 -8.05 26.68 -1.04
N HIS A 35 -7.94 27.81 -1.74
CA HIS A 35 -7.33 27.87 -3.07
C HIS A 35 -5.88 27.38 -3.06
N ALA A 36 -5.06 27.81 -2.10
CA ALA A 36 -3.69 27.36 -1.96
C ALA A 36 -3.61 25.83 -1.75
N TYR A 37 -4.52 25.24 -0.96
CA TYR A 37 -4.59 23.81 -0.77
C TYR A 37 -5.11 23.05 -1.99
N LEU A 38 -6.06 23.62 -2.75
CA LEU A 38 -6.49 23.05 -4.01
C LEU A 38 -5.37 23.00 -5.04
N ASP A 39 -4.58 24.08 -5.13
CA ASP A 39 -3.39 24.11 -5.99
C ASP A 39 -2.33 23.08 -5.56
N GLU A 40 -2.18 22.86 -4.25
CA GLU A 40 -1.28 21.81 -3.74
C GLU A 40 -1.80 20.42 -4.06
N LEU A 41 -3.08 20.14 -3.88
CA LEU A 41 -3.71 18.84 -4.12
C LEU A 41 -3.88 18.53 -5.61
N ARG A 42 -3.84 19.55 -6.45
CA ARG A 42 -4.08 19.44 -7.89
C ARG A 42 -3.21 18.37 -8.54
N THR A 43 -3.87 17.43 -9.22
CA THR A 43 -3.21 16.36 -9.96
C THR A 43 -3.82 16.21 -11.34
N THR A 44 -3.07 15.63 -12.28
CA THR A 44 -3.52 15.32 -13.63
C THR A 44 -3.03 13.95 -14.03
N GLN A 45 -3.91 13.10 -14.50
CA GLN A 45 -3.52 11.82 -15.09
C GLN A 45 -3.51 11.96 -16.63
N ARG A 46 -2.32 11.88 -17.23
CA ARG A 46 -2.15 11.88 -18.70
C ARG A 46 -1.88 10.45 -19.15
N TYR A 47 -2.93 9.66 -19.21
CA TYR A 47 -2.83 8.22 -19.47
C TYR A 47 -2.04 7.81 -20.72
N PRO A 48 -2.19 8.45 -21.90
CA PRO A 48 -1.35 8.14 -23.06
C PRO A 48 0.14 8.36 -22.80
N ILE A 49 0.49 9.45 -22.09
CA ILE A 49 1.87 9.76 -21.73
C ILE A 49 2.37 8.77 -20.68
N TYR A 50 1.54 8.43 -19.68
CA TYR A 50 1.85 7.39 -18.70
C TYR A 50 2.21 6.07 -19.38
N ARG A 51 1.40 5.58 -20.32
CA ARG A 51 1.67 4.34 -21.08
C ARG A 51 2.96 4.40 -21.88
N ALA A 52 3.26 5.52 -22.52
CA ALA A 52 4.50 5.70 -23.28
C ALA A 52 5.74 5.72 -22.38
N LEU A 53 5.64 6.27 -21.17
CA LEU A 53 6.77 6.50 -20.28
C LEU A 53 6.92 5.44 -19.18
N LYS A 54 5.95 4.57 -18.95
CA LYS A 54 5.98 3.60 -17.84
C LYS A 54 7.23 2.71 -17.83
N HIS A 55 7.70 2.28 -18.98
CA HIS A 55 8.89 1.42 -19.09
C HIS A 55 10.22 2.19 -19.14
N PRO A 56 10.36 3.27 -19.93
CA PRO A 56 11.60 4.03 -19.98
C PRO A 56 11.91 4.79 -18.67
N LEU A 57 10.89 5.32 -17.98
CA LEU A 57 11.09 6.09 -16.75
C LEU A 57 11.47 5.23 -15.54
N TYR A 58 11.06 3.98 -15.51
CA TYR A 58 11.23 3.09 -14.36
C TYR A 58 11.93 1.78 -14.73
N PRO A 59 13.21 1.82 -15.19
CA PRO A 59 13.92 0.60 -15.58
C PRO A 59 14.06 -0.41 -14.44
N ILE A 60 13.99 0.05 -13.19
CA ILE A 60 14.00 -0.81 -12.01
C ILE A 60 12.78 -1.76 -11.97
N LEU A 61 11.66 -1.36 -12.57
CA LEU A 61 10.45 -2.20 -12.62
C LEU A 61 10.62 -3.43 -13.51
N ARG A 62 11.60 -3.44 -14.43
CA ARG A 62 11.97 -4.63 -15.21
C ARG A 62 12.64 -5.71 -14.37
N LYS A 63 13.14 -5.35 -13.18
CA LYS A 63 13.73 -6.27 -12.19
C LYS A 63 12.71 -6.83 -11.21
N ILE A 64 11.43 -6.44 -11.37
CA ILE A 64 10.33 -6.95 -10.57
C ILE A 64 9.40 -7.72 -11.49
N GLU A 65 9.36 -9.03 -11.32
CA GLU A 65 8.33 -9.86 -11.91
C GLU A 65 7.02 -9.60 -11.17
N ARG A 66 5.97 -9.22 -11.90
CA ARG A 66 4.65 -8.93 -11.34
C ARG A 66 3.74 -10.11 -11.60
N ILE A 67 3.16 -10.63 -10.53
CA ILE A 67 2.23 -11.77 -10.56
C ILE A 67 0.92 -11.28 -9.93
N ASP A 68 -0.15 -11.31 -10.71
CA ASP A 68 -1.48 -10.96 -10.23
C ASP A 68 -2.26 -12.20 -9.80
N GLU A 69 -3.07 -12.04 -8.76
CA GLU A 69 -3.96 -13.06 -8.25
C GLU A 69 -5.37 -12.49 -8.12
N HIS A 70 -6.33 -13.14 -8.76
CA HIS A 70 -7.74 -12.74 -8.74
C HIS A 70 -8.01 -11.35 -9.36
N VAL A 71 -7.23 -10.93 -10.35
CA VAL A 71 -7.39 -9.62 -11.02
C VAL A 71 -8.75 -9.48 -11.72
N ASP A 72 -9.39 -10.59 -12.07
CA ASP A 72 -10.76 -10.65 -12.58
C ASP A 72 -11.78 -10.00 -11.64
N ILE A 73 -11.53 -10.01 -10.33
CA ILE A 73 -12.34 -9.28 -9.34
C ILE A 73 -12.27 -7.77 -9.61
N ALA A 74 -11.08 -7.24 -9.80
CA ALA A 74 -10.88 -5.82 -10.11
C ALA A 74 -11.49 -5.45 -11.46
N GLN A 75 -11.35 -6.31 -12.48
CA GLN A 75 -11.96 -6.12 -13.81
C GLN A 75 -13.48 -6.01 -13.72
N ARG A 76 -14.14 -6.96 -13.02
CA ARG A 76 -15.60 -6.93 -12.81
C ARG A 76 -16.03 -5.71 -12.00
N ALA A 77 -15.32 -5.38 -10.93
CA ALA A 77 -15.65 -4.22 -10.10
C ALA A 77 -15.58 -2.90 -10.90
N THR A 78 -14.52 -2.71 -11.67
CA THR A 78 -14.33 -1.51 -12.51
C THR A 78 -15.36 -1.42 -13.64
N ALA A 79 -15.77 -2.55 -14.21
CA ALA A 79 -16.83 -2.59 -15.22
C ALA A 79 -18.23 -2.26 -14.63
N ALA A 80 -18.45 -2.59 -13.35
CA ALA A 80 -19.72 -2.35 -12.66
C ALA A 80 -19.87 -0.92 -12.13
N GLY A 81 -18.77 -0.22 -11.80
CA GLY A 81 -18.86 1.11 -11.23
C GLY A 81 -17.53 1.68 -10.76
N ARG A 82 -17.60 2.59 -9.80
CA ARG A 82 -16.44 3.26 -9.25
C ARG A 82 -15.74 2.40 -8.20
N VAL A 83 -14.41 2.32 -8.29
CA VAL A 83 -13.60 1.48 -7.40
C VAL A 83 -12.64 2.31 -6.55
N ILE A 84 -12.58 1.98 -5.28
CA ILE A 84 -11.55 2.43 -4.35
C ILE A 84 -10.63 1.24 -4.07
N TYR A 85 -9.43 1.25 -4.62
CA TYR A 85 -8.40 0.27 -4.30
C TYR A 85 -7.74 0.65 -2.98
N ILE A 86 -7.75 -0.26 -2.02
CA ILE A 86 -7.09 -0.03 -0.71
C ILE A 86 -6.10 -1.16 -0.48
N SER A 87 -4.84 -0.78 -0.26
CA SER A 87 -3.73 -1.73 -0.13
C SER A 87 -2.95 -1.56 1.17
N ASP A 88 -2.10 -2.53 1.49
CA ASP A 88 -0.99 -2.41 2.44
C ASP A 88 0.18 -1.62 1.80
N HIS A 89 1.24 -1.33 2.57
CA HIS A 89 2.37 -0.56 2.03
C HIS A 89 3.71 -1.10 2.53
N LYS A 90 4.38 -1.88 1.70
CA LYS A 90 5.65 -2.55 2.02
C LYS A 90 6.87 -1.89 1.38
N SER A 91 6.73 -1.37 0.16
CA SER A 91 7.81 -0.82 -0.64
C SER A 91 7.49 0.57 -1.16
N HIS A 92 8.50 1.37 -1.43
CA HIS A 92 8.33 2.59 -2.24
C HIS A 92 7.83 2.27 -3.65
N LEU A 93 8.03 1.05 -4.12
CA LEU A 93 7.65 0.67 -5.47
C LEU A 93 6.18 0.24 -5.59
N ASP A 94 5.46 0.08 -4.47
CA ASP A 94 4.04 -0.34 -4.48
C ASP A 94 3.21 0.59 -5.37
N TYR A 95 3.38 1.91 -5.24
CA TYR A 95 2.64 2.90 -6.03
C TYR A 95 2.93 2.87 -7.54
N LEU A 96 3.94 2.10 -7.96
CA LEU A 96 4.25 1.84 -9.37
C LEU A 96 3.82 0.42 -9.77
N VAL A 97 4.07 -0.57 -8.91
CA VAL A 97 3.76 -1.98 -9.18
C VAL A 97 2.25 -2.21 -9.31
N GLU A 98 1.48 -1.72 -8.36
CA GLU A 98 0.02 -1.91 -8.33
C GLU A 98 -0.69 -1.31 -9.56
N PRO A 99 -0.47 -0.03 -9.93
CA PRO A 99 -1.08 0.52 -11.14
C PRO A 99 -0.60 -0.15 -12.43
N LEU A 100 0.64 -0.67 -12.45
CA LEU A 100 1.14 -1.41 -13.61
C LEU A 100 0.43 -2.76 -13.77
N VAL A 101 0.18 -3.47 -12.66
CA VAL A 101 -0.60 -4.72 -12.70
C VAL A 101 -2.01 -4.44 -13.21
N LEU A 102 -2.65 -3.37 -12.77
CA LEU A 102 -3.97 -2.97 -13.29
C LEU A 102 -3.92 -2.66 -14.80
N ASP A 103 -2.94 -1.83 -15.23
CA ASP A 103 -2.79 -1.46 -16.65
C ASP A 103 -2.42 -2.66 -17.55
N ASP A 104 -1.57 -3.57 -17.07
CA ASP A 104 -1.20 -4.79 -17.80
C ASP A 104 -2.40 -5.73 -17.99
N ASN A 105 -3.42 -5.62 -17.12
CA ASN A 105 -4.69 -6.36 -17.18
C ASN A 105 -5.87 -5.54 -17.77
N GLY A 106 -5.59 -4.47 -18.49
CA GLY A 106 -6.60 -3.66 -19.19
C GLY A 106 -7.44 -2.74 -18.30
N ILE A 107 -7.09 -2.60 -17.03
CA ILE A 107 -7.75 -1.69 -16.09
C ILE A 107 -7.01 -0.36 -16.10
N ARG A 108 -7.74 0.75 -16.32
CA ARG A 108 -7.12 2.07 -16.24
C ARG A 108 -6.57 2.31 -14.83
N PRO A 109 -5.29 2.69 -14.67
CA PRO A 109 -4.71 2.97 -13.37
C PRO A 109 -5.51 4.03 -12.59
N PRO A 110 -5.79 3.80 -11.29
CA PRO A 110 -6.49 4.76 -10.45
C PRO A 110 -5.61 6.00 -10.17
N VAL A 111 -6.23 7.06 -9.70
CA VAL A 111 -5.52 8.18 -9.06
C VAL A 111 -5.00 7.73 -7.70
N ILE A 112 -3.76 8.07 -7.35
CA ILE A 112 -3.09 7.54 -6.15
C ILE A 112 -2.92 8.64 -5.10
N ALA A 113 -3.35 8.40 -3.88
CA ALA A 113 -3.03 9.27 -2.75
C ALA A 113 -1.62 8.96 -2.21
N ALA A 114 -0.67 9.85 -2.43
CA ALA A 114 0.73 9.69 -2.08
C ALA A 114 1.23 10.77 -1.11
N GLY A 115 2.20 10.43 -0.25
CA GLY A 115 2.77 11.42 0.67
C GLY A 115 3.48 12.57 -0.06
N ILE A 116 3.28 13.79 0.39
CA ILE A 116 3.84 15.01 -0.23
C ILE A 116 5.37 14.98 -0.43
N ASN A 117 6.08 14.18 0.35
CA ASN A 117 7.53 13.97 0.22
C ASN A 117 7.97 13.31 -1.10
N LEU A 118 7.05 12.70 -1.86
CA LEU A 118 7.33 12.12 -3.19
C LEU A 118 7.30 13.16 -4.31
N PHE A 119 6.86 14.38 -4.03
CA PHE A 119 6.62 15.41 -5.05
C PHE A 119 7.77 16.42 -5.19
N GLY A 120 8.93 16.14 -4.59
CA GLY A 120 10.13 16.96 -4.76
C GLY A 120 10.85 16.67 -6.08
N GLY A 121 11.42 17.73 -6.70
CA GLY A 121 12.24 17.63 -7.91
C GLY A 121 11.47 17.25 -9.19
N PRO A 122 12.18 16.95 -10.31
CA PRO A 122 11.56 16.66 -11.61
C PRO A 122 10.63 15.44 -11.60
N LEU A 123 10.96 14.39 -10.85
CA LEU A 123 10.12 13.20 -10.70
C LEU A 123 8.78 13.54 -10.05
N GLY A 124 8.74 14.51 -9.14
CA GLY A 124 7.51 14.96 -8.52
C GLY A 124 6.50 15.53 -9.51
N LEU A 125 6.98 16.23 -10.55
CA LEU A 125 6.11 16.73 -11.64
C LEU A 125 5.52 15.58 -12.45
N ILE A 126 6.29 14.53 -12.70
CA ILE A 126 5.81 13.34 -13.42
C ILE A 126 4.73 12.63 -12.58
N HIS A 127 4.99 12.42 -11.27
CA HIS A 127 4.02 11.82 -10.38
C HIS A 127 2.72 12.63 -10.34
N ARG A 128 2.81 13.94 -10.28
CA ARG A 128 1.65 14.83 -10.19
C ARG A 128 0.87 14.93 -11.50
N HIS A 129 1.55 15.06 -12.62
CA HIS A 129 0.93 15.45 -13.90
C HIS A 129 0.85 14.35 -14.95
N VAL A 130 1.46 13.20 -14.71
CA VAL A 130 1.42 12.05 -15.62
C VAL A 130 0.76 10.85 -14.96
N THR A 131 1.18 10.47 -13.76
CA THR A 131 0.64 9.28 -13.07
C THR A 131 -0.66 9.56 -12.31
N GLY A 132 -0.99 10.82 -12.04
CA GLY A 132 -2.21 11.18 -11.30
C GLY A 132 -2.06 11.00 -9.79
N ALA A 133 -0.86 11.21 -9.22
CA ALA A 133 -0.68 11.13 -7.79
C ALA A 133 -1.09 12.43 -7.09
N ILE A 134 -1.88 12.32 -6.01
CA ILE A 134 -2.32 13.42 -5.15
C ILE A 134 -1.34 13.59 -4.00
N PRO A 135 -0.73 14.78 -3.79
CA PRO A 135 0.16 15.03 -2.66
C PRO A 135 -0.65 15.18 -1.36
N ILE A 136 -0.47 14.24 -0.42
CA ILE A 136 -1.17 14.25 0.86
C ILE A 136 -0.22 14.65 1.98
N ARG A 137 -0.59 15.68 2.75
CA ARG A 137 0.07 16.03 4.02
C ARG A 137 -0.33 15.03 5.10
N ARG A 138 0.67 14.50 5.80
CA ARG A 138 0.45 13.57 6.92
C ARG A 138 0.38 14.33 8.24
N ASN A 139 -0.47 13.85 9.15
CA ASN A 139 -0.59 14.36 10.52
C ASN A 139 -0.92 15.86 10.64
N THR A 140 -1.54 16.45 9.62
CA THR A 140 -2.05 17.83 9.70
C THR A 140 -3.32 17.88 10.54
N LYS A 141 -3.43 18.97 11.32
CA LYS A 141 -4.63 19.31 12.09
C LYS A 141 -5.30 20.58 11.57
N ASP A 142 -4.81 21.14 10.47
CA ASP A 142 -5.37 22.35 9.87
C ASP A 142 -6.79 22.09 9.33
N PRO A 143 -7.82 22.72 9.88
CA PRO A 143 -9.20 22.49 9.45
C PRO A 143 -9.44 22.88 7.97
N ALA A 144 -8.78 23.94 7.48
CA ALA A 144 -8.88 24.36 6.07
C ALA A 144 -8.34 23.26 5.15
N TYR A 145 -7.19 22.67 5.50
CA TYR A 145 -6.64 21.54 4.73
C TYR A 145 -7.57 20.33 4.75
N LEU A 146 -8.08 19.98 5.93
CA LEU A 146 -8.92 18.77 6.08
C LEU A 146 -10.22 18.87 5.32
N VAL A 147 -10.91 20.04 5.37
CA VAL A 147 -12.16 20.23 4.59
C VAL A 147 -11.87 20.25 3.09
N THR A 148 -10.79 20.90 2.67
CA THR A 148 -10.38 20.93 1.25
C THR A 148 -10.01 19.54 0.74
N LEU A 149 -9.25 18.76 1.51
CA LEU A 149 -8.86 17.39 1.14
C LEU A 149 -10.09 16.49 0.98
N LYS A 150 -11.03 16.54 1.94
CA LYS A 150 -12.28 15.77 1.89
C LYS A 150 -13.08 16.10 0.64
N ALA A 151 -13.33 17.38 0.41
CA ALA A 151 -14.07 17.88 -0.74
C ALA A 151 -13.39 17.48 -2.06
N TYR A 152 -12.05 17.63 -2.14
CA TYR A 152 -11.27 17.28 -3.33
C TYR A 152 -11.33 15.79 -3.65
N VAL A 153 -11.13 14.93 -2.64
CA VAL A 153 -11.21 13.46 -2.80
C VAL A 153 -12.60 13.03 -3.24
N SER A 154 -13.66 13.64 -2.66
CA SER A 154 -15.04 13.34 -3.05
C SER A 154 -15.29 13.70 -4.51
N GLU A 155 -14.89 14.90 -4.97
CA GLU A 155 -15.08 15.32 -6.36
C GLU A 155 -14.21 14.52 -7.35
N LEU A 156 -13.04 14.08 -6.91
CA LEU A 156 -12.15 13.24 -7.70
C LEU A 156 -12.73 11.84 -7.90
N LEU A 157 -13.28 11.22 -6.84
CA LEU A 157 -13.85 9.88 -6.88
C LEU A 157 -15.07 9.78 -7.81
N ARG A 158 -15.81 10.89 -8.01
CA ARG A 158 -16.87 10.95 -9.03
C ARG A 158 -16.38 10.77 -10.47
N ARG A 159 -15.07 11.00 -10.71
CA ARG A 159 -14.48 11.02 -12.06
C ARG A 159 -13.44 9.92 -12.29
N HIS A 160 -12.77 9.48 -11.23
CA HIS A 160 -11.65 8.56 -11.26
C HIS A 160 -11.76 7.52 -10.15
N ASP A 161 -11.24 6.34 -10.40
CA ASP A 161 -10.97 5.38 -9.35
C ASP A 161 -9.81 5.87 -8.48
N LEU A 162 -9.78 5.47 -7.23
CA LEU A 162 -8.82 5.95 -6.23
C LEU A 162 -8.02 4.78 -5.68
N LEU A 163 -6.73 4.98 -5.45
CA LEU A 163 -5.87 4.04 -4.71
C LEU A 163 -5.22 4.75 -3.54
N PHE A 164 -5.24 4.12 -2.38
CA PHE A 164 -4.47 4.57 -1.22
C PHE A 164 -4.13 3.42 -0.28
N TYR A 165 -3.16 3.69 0.61
CA TYR A 165 -2.67 2.72 1.58
C TYR A 165 -3.34 2.92 2.92
N ILE A 166 -4.03 1.87 3.42
CA ILE A 166 -4.82 1.92 4.66
C ILE A 166 -3.97 2.28 5.89
N GLU A 167 -2.70 1.95 5.86
CA GLU A 167 -1.74 2.23 6.94
C GLU A 167 -1.29 3.72 6.99
N GLY A 168 -1.58 4.49 5.95
CA GLY A 168 -1.15 5.89 5.82
C GLY A 168 0.35 6.09 5.68
N GLY A 169 1.11 5.03 5.45
CA GLY A 169 2.55 5.05 5.19
C GLY A 169 3.17 3.66 5.32
N ARG A 170 4.38 3.51 4.77
CA ARG A 170 5.09 2.23 4.72
C ARG A 170 5.24 1.56 6.09
N SER A 171 5.20 0.23 6.07
CA SER A 171 5.54 -0.58 7.22
C SER A 171 7.06 -0.76 7.33
N TYR A 172 7.69 -0.03 8.24
CA TYR A 172 9.12 -0.17 8.51
C TYR A 172 9.47 -1.43 9.31
N SER A 173 8.49 -2.00 10.02
CA SER A 173 8.68 -3.23 10.81
C SER A 173 8.34 -4.51 10.05
N GLY A 174 7.71 -4.42 8.89
CA GLY A 174 7.11 -5.53 8.16
C GLY A 174 5.65 -5.82 8.56
N GLU A 175 5.24 -5.44 9.77
CA GLU A 175 3.89 -5.72 10.30
C GLU A 175 2.80 -4.98 9.54
N LEU A 176 1.61 -5.57 9.46
CA LEU A 176 0.40 -4.90 9.02
C LEU A 176 -0.12 -3.99 10.14
N LYS A 177 -0.02 -2.68 9.94
CA LYS A 177 -0.37 -1.68 10.96
C LYS A 177 -1.88 -1.49 11.14
N PRO A 178 -2.30 -0.85 12.24
CA PRO A 178 -3.67 -0.37 12.39
C PRO A 178 -4.07 0.58 11.25
N PRO A 179 -5.35 0.54 10.82
CA PRO A 179 -5.83 1.38 9.73
C PRO A 179 -5.91 2.85 10.13
N LYS A 180 -5.69 3.75 9.16
CA LYS A 180 -5.97 5.18 9.27
C LYS A 180 -7.20 5.52 8.46
N THR A 181 -8.16 6.19 9.08
CA THR A 181 -9.49 6.40 8.52
C THR A 181 -9.67 7.69 7.71
N GLY A 182 -8.70 8.62 7.72
CA GLY A 182 -8.90 9.96 7.13
C GLY A 182 -9.28 9.96 5.65
N LEU A 183 -8.54 9.24 4.80
CA LEU A 183 -8.86 9.12 3.37
C LEU A 183 -10.09 8.23 3.13
N LEU A 184 -10.25 7.16 3.89
CA LEU A 184 -11.42 6.30 3.82
C LEU A 184 -12.70 7.11 4.10
N HIS A 185 -12.69 7.89 5.18
CA HIS A 185 -13.81 8.76 5.52
C HIS A 185 -14.10 9.79 4.42
N ALA A 186 -13.05 10.42 3.85
CA ALA A 186 -13.21 11.33 2.72
C ALA A 186 -13.84 10.65 1.49
N ALA A 187 -13.47 9.41 1.22
CA ALA A 187 -14.00 8.63 0.11
C ALA A 187 -15.46 8.19 0.36
N MET A 188 -15.81 7.80 1.60
CA MET A 188 -17.19 7.47 1.98
C MET A 188 -18.15 8.66 1.79
N GLN A 189 -17.68 9.90 2.01
CA GLN A 189 -18.47 11.12 1.83
C GLN A 189 -18.64 11.56 0.35
N ALA A 190 -18.06 10.83 -0.60
CA ALA A 190 -18.22 11.15 -2.02
C ALA A 190 -19.63 10.93 -2.55
N ASP A 191 -20.45 10.15 -1.84
CA ASP A 191 -21.83 9.81 -2.20
C ASP A 191 -21.96 9.36 -3.68
N CYS A 192 -21.06 8.48 -4.09
CA CYS A 192 -21.10 7.89 -5.43
C CYS A 192 -21.80 6.52 -5.33
N ALA A 193 -23.01 6.45 -5.86
CA ALA A 193 -23.79 5.20 -5.88
C ALA A 193 -22.99 4.07 -6.55
N GLY A 194 -23.07 2.87 -5.98
CA GLY A 194 -22.38 1.69 -6.53
C GLY A 194 -20.87 1.65 -6.32
N THR A 195 -20.30 2.60 -5.57
CA THR A 195 -18.86 2.56 -5.25
C THR A 195 -18.54 1.38 -4.33
N VAL A 196 -17.48 0.65 -4.68
CA VAL A 196 -16.97 -0.47 -3.89
C VAL A 196 -15.51 -0.26 -3.52
N ILE A 197 -15.09 -0.81 -2.37
CA ILE A 197 -13.69 -1.00 -2.06
C ILE A 197 -13.26 -2.35 -2.60
N VAL A 198 -12.15 -2.38 -3.36
CA VAL A 198 -11.44 -3.61 -3.69
C VAL A 198 -10.16 -3.64 -2.83
N PRO A 199 -10.13 -4.49 -1.79
CA PRO A 199 -8.92 -4.68 -0.99
C PRO A 199 -7.83 -5.32 -1.84
N MET A 200 -6.59 -4.84 -1.70
CA MET A 200 -5.41 -5.37 -2.38
C MET A 200 -4.31 -5.67 -1.37
N ALA A 201 -3.48 -6.65 -1.66
CA ALA A 201 -2.26 -6.90 -0.90
C ALA A 201 -1.07 -7.07 -1.85
N VAL A 202 0.06 -6.45 -1.50
CA VAL A 202 1.33 -6.62 -2.23
C VAL A 202 2.33 -7.36 -1.36
N SER A 203 2.78 -8.52 -1.84
CA SER A 203 3.76 -9.36 -1.16
C SER A 203 5.01 -9.53 -2.02
N TYR A 204 6.18 -9.32 -1.44
CA TYR A 204 7.46 -9.45 -2.13
C TYR A 204 8.24 -10.64 -1.57
N ASP A 205 8.87 -11.43 -2.43
CA ASP A 205 9.87 -12.39 -2.00
C ASP A 205 11.11 -11.68 -1.43
N LEU A 206 11.54 -10.58 -2.08
CA LEU A 206 12.50 -9.62 -1.57
C LEU A 206 12.09 -8.18 -1.90
N VAL A 207 12.06 -7.32 -0.89
CA VAL A 207 11.89 -5.88 -1.07
C VAL A 207 13.25 -5.27 -1.45
N LEU A 208 13.31 -4.52 -2.55
CA LEU A 208 14.59 -4.00 -3.06
C LEU A 208 15.31 -3.06 -2.07
N GLU A 209 14.56 -2.33 -1.28
CA GLU A 209 15.06 -1.42 -0.24
C GLU A 209 14.92 -1.97 1.20
N ASP A 210 14.86 -3.27 1.38
CA ASP A 210 14.66 -3.94 2.67
C ASP A 210 15.60 -3.45 3.79
N ARG A 211 16.90 -3.26 3.49
CA ARG A 211 17.88 -2.76 4.45
C ARG A 211 17.57 -1.34 4.89
N ILE A 212 17.17 -0.49 3.96
CA ILE A 212 16.83 0.90 4.26
C ILE A 212 15.61 0.92 5.18
N ILE A 213 14.55 0.20 4.80
CA ILE A 213 13.29 0.12 5.56
C ILE A 213 13.55 -0.42 6.95
N ALA A 214 14.22 -1.58 7.07
CA ALA A 214 14.47 -2.23 8.35
C ALA A 214 15.31 -1.36 9.31
N HIS A 215 16.32 -0.62 8.79
CA HIS A 215 17.16 0.25 9.62
C HIS A 215 16.47 1.59 9.94
N GLN A 216 15.54 2.08 9.12
CA GLN A 216 14.75 3.27 9.44
C GLN A 216 13.79 3.04 10.60
N ALA A 217 13.32 1.80 10.81
CA ALA A 217 12.53 1.43 11.98
C ALA A 217 13.24 1.77 13.30
N THR A 218 14.59 1.68 13.33
CA THR A 218 15.41 1.95 14.52
C THR A 218 15.85 3.42 14.65
N LYS A 219 16.01 4.14 13.55
CA LYS A 219 16.64 5.48 13.53
C LYS A 219 15.67 6.66 13.39
N ARG A 220 14.38 6.44 13.16
CA ARG A 220 13.30 7.48 13.03
C ARG A 220 13.59 8.63 12.04
N ARG A 221 14.63 8.55 11.20
CA ARG A 221 15.04 9.61 10.30
C ARG A 221 14.70 9.24 8.86
N GLN A 222 13.75 9.95 8.26
CA GLN A 222 13.45 9.79 6.83
C GLN A 222 14.64 10.26 5.99
N ARG A 223 15.04 9.44 5.01
CA ARG A 223 16.07 9.80 4.03
C ARG A 223 15.42 10.47 2.80
N PRO A 224 16.15 11.30 2.06
CA PRO A 224 15.66 11.82 0.79
C PRO A 224 15.38 10.70 -0.21
N PHE A 225 14.25 10.77 -0.89
CA PHE A 225 13.78 9.75 -1.85
C PHE A 225 14.82 9.41 -2.92
N ALA A 226 15.54 10.41 -3.45
CA ALA A 226 16.59 10.18 -4.46
C ALA A 226 17.72 9.24 -3.98
N ARG A 227 18.09 9.27 -2.69
CA ARG A 227 19.07 8.32 -2.13
C ARG A 227 18.51 6.91 -2.01
N GLU A 228 17.22 6.78 -1.65
CA GLU A 228 16.57 5.48 -1.58
C GLU A 228 16.49 4.84 -2.98
N VAL A 229 16.15 5.61 -4.02
CA VAL A 229 16.16 5.13 -5.42
C VAL A 229 17.55 4.69 -5.86
N ALA A 230 18.60 5.44 -5.55
CA ALA A 230 19.97 5.06 -5.91
C ALA A 230 20.39 3.72 -5.25
N GLU A 231 20.01 3.51 -3.99
CA GLU A 231 20.28 2.24 -3.31
C GLU A 231 19.41 1.10 -3.88
N MET A 232 18.15 1.34 -4.23
CA MET A 232 17.31 0.35 -4.92
C MET A 232 17.93 -0.12 -6.24
N VAL A 233 18.42 0.81 -7.06
CA VAL A 233 19.11 0.49 -8.32
C VAL A 233 20.34 -0.37 -8.07
N ARG A 234 21.15 -0.03 -7.07
CA ARG A 234 22.35 -0.80 -6.69
C ARG A 234 21.99 -2.24 -6.27
N TYR A 235 20.90 -2.43 -5.54
CA TYR A 235 20.47 -3.74 -5.06
C TYR A 235 19.65 -4.54 -6.07
N ALA A 236 19.07 -3.89 -7.08
CA ALA A 236 18.40 -4.57 -8.19
C ALA A 236 19.38 -5.31 -9.12
N VAL A 237 20.69 -5.01 -9.03
CA VAL A 237 21.72 -5.72 -9.77
C VAL A 237 21.99 -7.06 -9.08
N GLY A 238 21.55 -8.16 -9.65
CA GLY A 238 21.87 -9.52 -9.19
C GLY A 238 20.70 -10.38 -8.73
N TYR A 239 19.50 -9.81 -8.52
CA TYR A 239 18.30 -10.58 -8.19
C TYR A 239 17.05 -10.00 -8.85
N GLN A 240 16.22 -10.85 -9.44
CA GLN A 240 14.91 -10.49 -9.97
C GLN A 240 13.86 -10.74 -8.88
N SER A 241 13.38 -9.66 -8.24
CA SER A 241 12.34 -9.76 -7.21
C SER A 241 10.99 -10.11 -7.82
N ARG A 242 10.18 -10.86 -7.09
CA ARG A 242 8.79 -11.16 -7.45
C ARG A 242 7.85 -10.37 -6.53
N ALA A 243 6.89 -9.70 -7.14
CA ALA A 243 5.80 -9.00 -6.47
C ALA A 243 4.47 -9.69 -6.79
N PHE A 244 3.78 -10.15 -5.78
CA PHE A 244 2.46 -10.76 -5.88
C PHE A 244 1.43 -9.71 -5.48
N VAL A 245 0.50 -9.40 -6.39
CA VAL A 245 -0.59 -8.45 -6.17
C VAL A 245 -1.90 -9.23 -6.15
N SER A 246 -2.48 -9.37 -4.96
CA SER A 246 -3.70 -10.16 -4.75
C SER A 246 -4.89 -9.23 -4.54
N PHE A 247 -6.02 -9.54 -5.19
CA PHE A 247 -7.25 -8.75 -5.13
C PHE A 247 -8.31 -9.50 -4.34
N GLY A 248 -8.98 -8.79 -3.41
CA GLY A 248 -10.03 -9.34 -2.55
C GLY A 248 -11.43 -9.02 -3.01
N ALA A 249 -12.40 -9.73 -2.44
CA ALA A 249 -13.82 -9.49 -2.72
C ALA A 249 -14.21 -8.02 -2.48
N PRO A 250 -15.01 -7.41 -3.37
CA PRO A 250 -15.44 -6.02 -3.22
C PRO A 250 -16.28 -5.83 -1.96
N ILE A 251 -16.02 -4.75 -1.23
CA ILE A 251 -16.78 -4.33 -0.06
C ILE A 251 -17.63 -3.10 -0.47
N PRO A 252 -18.98 -3.22 -0.52
CA PRO A 252 -19.84 -2.09 -0.84
C PRO A 252 -19.79 -0.99 0.23
N LEU A 253 -19.72 0.27 -0.18
CA LEU A 253 -19.76 1.42 0.75
C LEU A 253 -21.16 1.66 1.31
N GLY A 254 -22.23 1.36 0.58
CA GLY A 254 -23.61 1.69 0.92
C GLY A 254 -24.15 1.04 2.19
N GLY A 255 -23.41 0.12 2.82
CA GLY A 255 -23.75 -0.49 4.11
C GLY A 255 -23.17 0.24 5.33
N TYR A 256 -22.43 1.35 5.13
CA TYR A 256 -21.73 2.07 6.21
C TYR A 256 -22.05 3.57 6.16
N ASP A 257 -22.45 4.10 7.31
CA ASP A 257 -22.73 5.54 7.47
C ASP A 257 -21.42 6.33 7.63
N PRO A 258 -21.09 7.25 6.72
CA PRO A 258 -19.89 8.10 6.83
C PRO A 258 -19.92 9.05 8.04
N GLU A 259 -21.08 9.39 8.59
CA GLU A 259 -21.19 10.23 9.79
C GLU A 259 -21.04 9.41 11.08
N SER A 260 -21.16 8.08 10.99
CA SER A 260 -20.93 7.15 12.11
C SER A 260 -19.44 6.80 12.24
N ARG A 261 -18.78 7.34 13.26
CA ARG A 261 -17.40 6.95 13.58
C ARG A 261 -17.22 5.43 13.75
N ARG A 262 -18.25 4.76 14.26
CA ARG A 262 -18.26 3.30 14.45
C ARG A 262 -18.20 2.59 13.10
N ASP A 263 -18.98 3.03 12.13
CA ASP A 263 -19.08 2.39 10.81
C ASP A 263 -17.81 2.65 9.98
N VAL A 264 -17.27 3.87 10.04
CA VAL A 264 -15.97 4.20 9.43
C VAL A 264 -14.86 3.29 9.98
N MET A 265 -14.83 3.08 11.32
CA MET A 265 -13.84 2.18 11.94
C MET A 265 -14.11 0.71 11.59
N ALA A 266 -15.37 0.29 11.54
CA ALA A 266 -15.75 -1.08 11.17
C ALA A 266 -15.29 -1.39 9.74
N LEU A 267 -15.59 -0.49 8.79
CA LEU A 267 -15.15 -0.63 7.39
C LEU A 267 -13.62 -0.65 7.27
N ALA A 268 -12.93 0.23 8.00
CA ALA A 268 -11.47 0.28 7.99
C ALA A 268 -10.84 -1.02 8.51
N HIS A 269 -11.40 -1.60 9.58
CA HIS A 269 -10.95 -2.88 10.11
C HIS A 269 -11.29 -4.05 9.19
N ALA A 270 -12.50 -4.10 8.64
CA ALA A 270 -12.89 -5.13 7.68
C ALA A 270 -11.97 -5.13 6.46
N THR A 271 -11.69 -3.95 5.90
CA THR A 271 -10.77 -3.79 4.77
C THR A 271 -9.35 -4.25 5.13
N ARG A 272 -8.82 -3.81 6.29
CA ARG A 272 -7.49 -4.21 6.76
C ARG A 272 -7.39 -5.72 6.99
N ASP A 273 -8.39 -6.32 7.60
CA ASP A 273 -8.38 -7.75 7.92
C ASP A 273 -8.47 -8.59 6.63
N THR A 274 -9.23 -8.14 5.62
CA THR A 274 -9.22 -8.73 4.28
C THR A 274 -7.84 -8.63 3.64
N ILE A 275 -7.20 -7.46 3.66
CA ILE A 275 -5.82 -7.27 3.16
C ILE A 275 -4.86 -8.24 3.86
N GLY A 276 -5.02 -8.43 5.18
CA GLY A 276 -4.19 -9.36 5.96
C GLY A 276 -4.29 -10.80 5.47
N VAL A 277 -5.48 -11.27 5.12
CA VAL A 277 -5.70 -12.64 4.60
C VAL A 277 -5.19 -12.78 3.15
N LEU A 278 -5.31 -11.72 2.34
CA LEU A 278 -4.82 -11.69 0.96
C LEU A 278 -3.30 -11.70 0.87
N TYR A 279 -2.60 -11.21 1.92
CA TYR A 279 -1.15 -11.14 1.93
C TYR A 279 -0.54 -12.52 1.71
N LYS A 280 0.25 -12.68 0.63
CA LYS A 280 0.79 -13.98 0.25
C LYS A 280 1.92 -14.42 1.19
N VAL A 281 1.77 -15.61 1.74
CA VAL A 281 2.77 -16.26 2.59
C VAL A 281 3.87 -16.84 1.70
N LEU A 282 5.01 -16.17 1.63
CA LEU A 282 6.11 -16.52 0.74
C LEU A 282 7.21 -17.32 1.46
N PRO A 283 7.98 -18.15 0.73
CA PRO A 283 9.06 -18.95 1.29
C PRO A 283 10.06 -18.15 2.11
N THR A 284 10.48 -16.96 1.64
CA THR A 284 11.42 -16.07 2.33
C THR A 284 10.90 -15.60 3.69
N ALA A 285 9.61 -15.27 3.77
CA ALA A 285 8.98 -14.82 5.02
C ALA A 285 8.81 -15.96 6.02
N VAL A 286 8.44 -17.16 5.56
CA VAL A 286 8.32 -18.37 6.40
C VAL A 286 9.68 -18.77 6.93
N LEU A 287 10.72 -18.84 6.07
CA LEU A 287 12.07 -19.14 6.49
C LEU A 287 12.55 -18.11 7.52
N ALA A 288 12.35 -16.81 7.25
CA ALA A 288 12.74 -15.75 8.18
C ALA A 288 12.07 -15.87 9.55
N ALA A 289 10.80 -16.27 9.59
CA ALA A 289 10.04 -16.47 10.84
C ALA A 289 10.47 -17.73 11.59
N ALA A 290 10.91 -18.77 10.87
CA ALA A 290 11.40 -20.03 11.45
C ALA A 290 12.83 -19.95 12.00
N MET A 291 13.66 -19.00 11.50
CA MET A 291 15.08 -18.88 11.82
C MET A 291 15.37 -18.66 13.30
N ARG A 292 16.50 -19.22 13.73
CA ARG A 292 17.24 -18.90 14.96
C ARG A 292 18.59 -18.31 14.60
N PRO A 293 19.36 -17.75 15.55
CA PRO A 293 20.69 -17.19 15.25
C PRO A 293 21.60 -18.19 14.51
N SER A 294 21.49 -19.47 14.85
CA SER A 294 22.09 -20.62 14.14
C SER A 294 21.15 -21.82 14.27
N ILE A 295 20.91 -22.55 13.18
CA ILE A 295 19.94 -23.65 13.14
C ILE A 295 20.31 -24.67 12.07
N GLU A 296 20.08 -25.95 12.36
CA GLU A 296 20.23 -27.04 11.40
C GLU A 296 19.06 -27.08 10.43
N ARG A 297 19.29 -27.50 9.19
CA ARG A 297 18.29 -27.59 8.14
C ARG A 297 17.02 -28.33 8.58
N ARG A 298 17.18 -29.52 9.15
CA ARG A 298 16.03 -30.36 9.56
C ARG A 298 15.16 -29.67 10.63
N GLU A 299 15.79 -29.01 11.60
CA GLU A 299 15.05 -28.24 12.62
C GLU A 299 14.36 -27.03 12.00
N LEU A 300 15.03 -26.33 11.05
CA LEU A 300 14.47 -25.19 10.34
C LEU A 300 13.22 -25.58 9.53
N GLU A 301 13.30 -26.71 8.79
CA GLU A 301 12.16 -27.25 8.02
C GLU A 301 10.97 -27.57 8.94
N ALA A 302 11.20 -28.28 10.05
CA ALA A 302 10.13 -28.60 11.00
C ALA A 302 9.47 -27.35 11.61
N ARG A 303 10.24 -26.32 11.92
CA ARG A 303 9.70 -25.04 12.41
C ARG A 303 8.92 -24.30 11.33
N ALA A 304 9.41 -24.33 10.10
CA ALA A 304 8.73 -23.73 8.94
C ALA A 304 7.40 -24.44 8.65
N ASP A 305 7.35 -25.78 8.76
CA ASP A 305 6.10 -26.56 8.67
C ASP A 305 5.07 -26.07 9.70
N GLY A 306 5.46 -25.90 10.95
CA GLY A 306 4.56 -25.36 11.98
C GLY A 306 4.00 -23.99 11.65
N ILE A 307 4.81 -23.11 11.03
CA ILE A 307 4.36 -21.77 10.58
C ILE A 307 3.37 -21.90 9.43
N VAL A 308 3.63 -22.74 8.44
CA VAL A 308 2.75 -22.99 7.31
C VAL A 308 1.39 -23.54 7.77
N GLU A 309 1.39 -24.47 8.73
CA GLU A 309 0.16 -25.03 9.30
C GLU A 309 -0.67 -23.98 10.04
N ILE A 310 -0.05 -23.13 10.85
CA ILE A 310 -0.75 -22.03 11.53
C ILE A 310 -1.34 -21.06 10.50
N ALA A 311 -0.57 -20.66 9.48
CA ALA A 311 -1.04 -19.77 8.44
C ALA A 311 -2.21 -20.38 7.65
N ARG A 312 -2.13 -21.68 7.32
CA ARG A 312 -3.19 -22.44 6.66
C ARG A 312 -4.47 -22.49 7.50
N ALA A 313 -4.35 -22.79 8.80
CA ALA A 313 -5.49 -22.82 9.72
C ALA A 313 -6.18 -21.47 9.87
N ASN A 314 -5.46 -20.37 9.66
CA ASN A 314 -5.99 -19.00 9.67
C ASN A 314 -6.49 -18.51 8.29
N GLY A 315 -6.54 -19.39 7.28
CA GLY A 315 -7.07 -19.07 5.94
C GLY A 315 -6.18 -18.15 5.11
N ALA A 316 -4.86 -18.13 5.39
CA ALA A 316 -3.92 -17.29 4.68
C ALA A 316 -3.74 -17.68 3.20
N ASN A 317 -3.45 -16.72 2.34
CA ASN A 317 -3.04 -16.95 0.96
C ASN A 317 -1.62 -17.59 0.93
N LEU A 318 -1.56 -18.91 0.70
CA LEU A 318 -0.30 -19.64 0.76
C LEU A 318 0.42 -19.66 -0.59
N GLY A 319 1.64 -19.13 -0.62
CA GLY A 319 2.62 -19.30 -1.71
C GLY A 319 3.64 -20.39 -1.42
N VAL A 320 3.46 -21.14 -0.33
CA VAL A 320 4.32 -22.23 0.12
C VAL A 320 3.49 -23.29 0.84
N THR A 321 3.80 -24.57 0.62
CA THR A 321 2.98 -25.70 1.11
C THR A 321 3.63 -26.50 2.21
N SER A 322 4.97 -26.39 2.37
CA SER A 322 5.74 -27.14 3.36
C SER A 322 6.97 -26.38 3.84
N GLY A 323 7.49 -26.76 5.01
CA GLY A 323 8.73 -26.22 5.55
C GLY A 323 9.93 -26.51 4.66
N ARG A 324 9.97 -27.68 4.06
CA ARG A 324 11.01 -28.04 3.07
C ARG A 324 11.01 -27.04 1.89
N GLN A 325 9.85 -26.80 1.27
CA GLN A 325 9.73 -25.83 0.19
C GLN A 325 10.13 -24.43 0.66
N ALA A 326 9.73 -24.03 1.88
CA ALA A 326 10.09 -22.74 2.45
C ALA A 326 11.61 -22.56 2.56
N VAL A 327 12.33 -23.63 2.92
CA VAL A 327 13.80 -23.61 3.05
C VAL A 327 14.45 -23.65 1.65
N ASP A 328 13.99 -24.52 0.75
CA ASP A 328 14.56 -24.67 -0.59
C ASP A 328 14.45 -23.37 -1.41
N GLU A 329 13.27 -22.75 -1.42
CA GLU A 329 13.01 -21.56 -2.23
C GLU A 329 13.35 -20.23 -1.52
N GLY A 330 13.29 -20.20 -0.18
CA GLY A 330 13.55 -18.99 0.60
C GLY A 330 15.02 -18.75 0.93
N ALA A 331 15.85 -19.81 0.93
CA ALA A 331 17.25 -19.70 1.35
C ALA A 331 18.11 -18.92 0.34
N GLU A 332 17.96 -19.20 -0.95
CA GLU A 332 18.77 -18.57 -2.00
C GLU A 332 18.59 -17.05 -2.04
N PRO A 333 17.36 -16.49 -2.11
CA PRO A 333 17.15 -15.04 -2.10
C PRO A 333 17.74 -14.34 -0.87
N LEU A 334 17.54 -14.91 0.32
CA LEU A 334 18.06 -14.35 1.56
C LEU A 334 19.59 -14.45 1.67
N ALA A 335 20.19 -15.54 1.15
CA ALA A 335 21.64 -15.70 1.10
C ALA A 335 22.29 -14.79 0.06
N ALA A 336 21.70 -14.63 -1.13
CA ALA A 336 22.16 -13.71 -2.18
C ALA A 336 22.20 -12.27 -1.67
N ARG A 337 21.25 -11.90 -0.78
CA ARG A 337 21.20 -10.60 -0.08
C ARG A 337 22.09 -10.54 1.16
N ASN A 338 22.85 -11.60 1.46
CA ASN A 338 23.68 -11.72 2.68
C ASN A 338 22.90 -11.45 3.98
N ILE A 339 21.61 -11.81 3.99
CA ILE A 339 20.73 -11.74 5.19
C ILE A 339 20.98 -12.96 6.06
N ILE A 340 21.18 -14.13 5.43
CA ILE A 340 21.59 -15.38 6.04
C ILE A 340 22.86 -15.92 5.38
N HIS A 341 23.49 -16.88 6.02
CA HIS A 341 24.59 -17.68 5.48
C HIS A 341 24.27 -19.15 5.63
N VAL A 342 24.52 -19.93 4.58
CA VAL A 342 24.37 -21.39 4.58
C VAL A 342 25.76 -22.02 4.59
N GLU A 343 26.10 -22.71 5.66
CA GLU A 343 27.40 -23.41 5.82
C GLU A 343 27.41 -24.71 5.00
N ARG A 344 28.61 -25.18 4.65
CA ARG A 344 28.82 -26.46 3.91
C ARG A 344 28.18 -27.66 4.58
N GLY A 345 27.99 -27.64 5.89
CA GLY A 345 27.34 -28.69 6.68
C GLY A 345 25.80 -28.58 6.76
N GLY A 346 25.17 -27.66 5.96
CA GLY A 346 23.71 -27.49 5.95
C GLY A 346 23.16 -26.69 7.14
N ARG A 347 24.04 -26.04 7.89
CA ARG A 347 23.67 -25.14 9.00
C ARG A 347 23.39 -23.71 8.46
N PHE A 348 22.32 -23.10 8.94
CA PHE A 348 21.92 -21.75 8.60
C PHE A 348 22.28 -20.77 9.71
N ARG A 349 22.86 -19.61 9.36
CA ARG A 349 23.22 -18.55 10.32
C ARG A 349 22.64 -17.20 9.87
N VAL A 350 22.15 -16.44 10.84
CA VAL A 350 21.67 -15.06 10.62
C VAL A 350 22.87 -14.12 10.49
N ARG A 351 22.90 -13.31 9.42
CA ARG A 351 23.87 -12.24 9.18
C ARG A 351 23.27 -10.87 9.48
N GLU A 352 22.07 -10.60 8.96
CA GLU A 352 21.35 -9.32 9.09
C GLU A 352 20.06 -9.50 9.90
N ARG A 353 20.17 -9.49 11.23
CA ARG A 353 19.05 -9.74 12.14
C ARG A 353 17.87 -8.78 11.93
N THR A 354 18.14 -7.50 11.68
CA THR A 354 17.10 -6.47 11.54
C THR A 354 16.29 -6.68 10.27
N VAL A 355 16.95 -7.00 9.16
CA VAL A 355 16.28 -7.27 7.87
C VAL A 355 15.54 -8.60 7.95
N LEU A 356 16.13 -9.65 8.52
CA LEU A 356 15.44 -10.93 8.70
C LEU A 356 14.17 -10.78 9.54
N ARG A 357 14.21 -9.97 10.61
CA ARG A 357 13.04 -9.67 11.44
C ARG A 357 11.95 -8.94 10.66
N TYR A 358 12.31 -8.05 9.73
CA TYR A 358 11.34 -7.40 8.85
C TYR A 358 10.52 -8.44 8.08
N TYR A 359 11.19 -9.41 7.40
CA TYR A 359 10.49 -10.48 6.68
C TYR A 359 9.64 -11.36 7.59
N ALA A 360 10.19 -11.79 8.74
CA ALA A 360 9.45 -12.59 9.71
C ALA A 360 8.15 -11.93 10.19
N ARG A 361 8.18 -10.60 10.37
CA ARG A 361 7.04 -9.84 10.87
C ARG A 361 5.96 -9.56 9.81
N THR A 362 6.25 -9.76 8.53
CA THR A 362 5.21 -9.66 7.50
C THR A 362 4.09 -10.68 7.70
N LEU A 363 4.38 -11.81 8.36
CA LEU A 363 3.42 -12.86 8.67
C LEU A 363 2.80 -12.75 10.07
N GLN A 364 3.23 -11.80 10.92
CA GLN A 364 2.84 -11.76 12.33
C GLN A 364 1.34 -11.74 12.55
N HIS A 365 0.58 -11.00 11.71
CA HIS A 365 -0.87 -10.91 11.79
C HIS A 365 -1.59 -12.24 11.45
N LEU A 366 -0.94 -13.13 10.69
CA LEU A 366 -1.44 -14.46 10.35
C LEU A 366 -1.06 -15.53 11.39
N LEU A 367 -0.01 -15.28 12.20
CA LEU A 367 0.50 -16.21 13.19
C LEU A 367 -0.03 -15.95 14.60
N THR A 368 -0.53 -14.75 14.88
CA THR A 368 -1.20 -14.43 16.15
C THR A 368 -2.63 -14.93 16.11
N THR A 369 -2.91 -16.00 16.85
CA THR A 369 -4.25 -16.59 16.99
C THR A 369 -5.16 -15.60 17.71
N THR A 370 -5.89 -14.79 16.98
CA THR A 370 -7.07 -14.13 17.51
C THR A 370 -8.26 -14.60 16.68
N ARG A 371 -8.86 -15.74 17.07
CA ARG A 371 -10.20 -16.12 16.66
C ARG A 371 -11.16 -14.99 17.08
N ARG A 372 -11.28 -13.95 16.27
CA ARG A 372 -12.51 -13.19 16.19
C ARG A 372 -13.34 -13.88 15.09
N GLN A 373 -14.16 -14.86 15.50
CA GLN A 373 -15.28 -15.27 14.67
C GLN A 373 -16.04 -13.99 14.26
N PRO A 374 -16.34 -13.79 12.96
CA PRO A 374 -17.29 -12.77 12.58
C PRO A 374 -18.61 -13.11 13.32
N ARG A 375 -19.14 -12.16 14.08
CA ARG A 375 -20.50 -12.28 14.59
C ARG A 375 -21.41 -12.28 13.37
N PRO A 376 -22.28 -13.28 13.22
CA PRO A 376 -23.29 -13.26 12.16
C PRO A 376 -24.18 -12.04 12.37
N HIS A 377 -24.41 -11.28 11.31
CA HIS A 377 -25.40 -10.19 11.24
C HIS A 377 -26.80 -10.76 11.10
#